data_9e51f44a5bab441e9bf7c725489d9c04
#
_entry.id   9e51f44a5bab441e9bf7c725489d9c04
#
_cell.length_a   1.000
_cell.length_b   1.000
_cell.length_c   1.000
_cell.angle_alpha   90.00
_cell.angle_beta   90.00
_cell.angle_gamma   90.00
#
_symmetry.space_group_name_H-M   'P 1'
#
loop_
_entity.id
_entity.type
_entity.pdbx_description
1 polymer ?
#
loop_
_entity_poly.entity_id
_entity_poly.type
_entity_poly.pdbx_seq_one_letter_code
_entity_poly.pdbx_strand_id
1 'polypeptide(L)'
;MASRSDIQRIGQAVGAKLRAARLARKLTQSQLARPDFSVSYVSAIERGQINPSLRALEIFAQRLGISSTDLLSKQTGQALQGYSEKDAANENKQDTDLQLLEAQLLILQGDSRQAATVLRALTSDTLKSQQEIWQCYLLGIALYHSGLLQESESVLIEALNKAIHLNDYFVKHIRNALGLVHVSMRNHTQGLEYQLFNVDQLEKEQQPRDAFFDAQVYTNIGLHYRDLDKNDDAIEMFQHALAQTKELLSPEQLTSMYWNMSKYLAETQQYFLATLYGYKSLELLVQENCVSLRSEMYHYLGQAMLHQDQQTALIYLESLLHDSSLEKDALAFASITASTAEVLLRQGEENKAYEYAQKACELAAAFGDRIVTASIYLTFGSIAYARKDYQVGDTQFIAGLQMLERLNTRKELAEKSALYAQLLEVRGLPKEALKFYKQAYESSLEHE
;
A
#
# COMPACT_ATOMS: atom_id res chain seq x y z
N MET A 1 8.64 17.77 -22.86
CA MET A 1 9.67 16.78 -23.22
C MET A 1 11.02 17.38 -22.90
N ALA A 2 11.70 16.89 -21.85
CA ALA A 2 13.10 17.22 -21.71
C ALA A 2 13.81 16.79 -22.99
N SER A 3 14.52 17.70 -23.64
CA SER A 3 15.19 17.40 -24.89
C SER A 3 16.24 16.32 -24.63
N ARG A 4 16.54 15.50 -25.65
CA ARG A 4 17.64 14.51 -25.53
C ARG A 4 18.94 15.15 -25.02
N SER A 5 19.12 16.45 -25.24
CA SER A 5 20.21 17.29 -24.74
C SER A 5 20.14 17.53 -23.22
N ASP A 6 18.96 17.66 -22.63
CA ASP A 6 18.79 17.94 -21.21
C ASP A 6 19.03 16.70 -20.35
N ILE A 7 18.54 15.55 -20.79
CA ILE A 7 18.81 14.24 -20.15
C ILE A 7 20.32 13.93 -20.20
N GLN A 8 20.98 14.26 -21.30
CA GLN A 8 22.41 14.07 -21.46
C GLN A 8 23.25 15.03 -20.58
N ARG A 9 22.76 16.28 -20.36
CA ARG A 9 23.38 17.24 -19.44
C ARG A 9 23.25 16.82 -17.96
N ILE A 10 22.09 16.28 -17.56
CA ILE A 10 21.89 15.76 -16.20
C ILE A 10 22.83 14.56 -15.95
N GLY A 11 22.92 13.62 -16.86
CA GLY A 11 23.85 12.48 -16.77
C GLY A 11 25.31 12.91 -16.67
N GLN A 12 25.72 13.94 -17.40
CA GLN A 12 27.05 14.49 -17.33
C GLN A 12 27.34 15.16 -15.98
N ALA A 13 26.37 15.89 -15.41
CA ALA A 13 26.51 16.53 -14.11
C ALA A 13 26.63 15.51 -12.97
N VAL A 14 25.78 14.50 -12.94
CA VAL A 14 25.83 13.38 -11.97
C VAL A 14 27.14 12.61 -12.08
N GLY A 15 27.57 12.28 -13.30
CA GLY A 15 28.81 11.58 -13.55
C GLY A 15 30.05 12.35 -13.08
N ALA A 16 30.08 13.66 -13.31
CA ALA A 16 31.16 14.52 -12.86
C ALA A 16 31.25 14.58 -11.33
N LYS A 17 30.11 14.66 -10.62
CA LYS A 17 30.06 14.66 -9.16
C LYS A 17 30.48 13.31 -8.57
N LEU A 18 29.99 12.22 -9.14
CA LEU A 18 30.39 10.88 -8.72
C LEU A 18 31.91 10.71 -8.82
N ARG A 19 32.49 11.17 -9.93
CA ARG A 19 33.94 11.16 -10.14
C ARG A 19 34.67 12.03 -9.13
N ALA A 20 34.20 13.24 -8.86
CA ALA A 20 34.79 14.16 -7.90
C ALA A 20 34.77 13.59 -6.47
N ALA A 21 33.62 13.06 -6.04
CA ALA A 21 33.45 12.43 -4.74
C ALA A 21 34.35 11.19 -4.58
N ARG A 22 34.45 10.35 -5.61
CA ARG A 22 35.34 9.19 -5.61
C ARG A 22 36.82 9.59 -5.48
N LEU A 23 37.26 10.58 -6.25
CA LEU A 23 38.63 11.08 -6.19
C LEU A 23 38.97 11.71 -4.84
N ALA A 24 38.03 12.46 -4.25
CA ALA A 24 38.16 13.02 -2.90
C ALA A 24 38.40 11.95 -1.83
N ARG A 25 37.78 10.74 -2.02
CA ARG A 25 37.99 9.56 -1.16
C ARG A 25 39.17 8.69 -1.59
N LYS A 26 39.94 9.09 -2.62
CA LYS A 26 41.09 8.36 -3.18
C LYS A 26 40.74 6.93 -3.61
N LEU A 27 39.49 6.69 -4.04
CA LEU A 27 39.04 5.38 -4.50
C LEU A 27 39.27 5.20 -6.00
N THR A 28 39.60 3.98 -6.41
CA THR A 28 39.62 3.60 -7.84
C THR A 28 38.21 3.31 -8.33
N GLN A 29 37.96 3.34 -9.63
CA GLN A 29 36.66 2.94 -10.20
C GLN A 29 36.32 1.49 -9.83
N SER A 30 37.30 0.61 -9.72
CA SER A 30 37.11 -0.78 -9.30
C SER A 30 36.67 -0.90 -7.85
N GLN A 31 37.22 -0.07 -6.96
CA GLN A 31 36.82 -0.06 -5.54
C GLN A 31 35.41 0.50 -5.34
N LEU A 32 35.04 1.51 -6.14
CA LEU A 32 33.66 2.05 -6.10
C LEU A 32 32.66 1.06 -6.70
N ALA A 33 33.05 0.29 -7.73
CA ALA A 33 32.14 -0.62 -8.42
C ALA A 33 31.80 -1.90 -7.61
N ARG A 34 32.81 -2.53 -6.98
CA ARG A 34 32.62 -3.85 -6.35
C ARG A 34 31.89 -3.79 -5.01
N PRO A 35 31.08 -4.82 -4.65
CA PRO A 35 30.80 -6.03 -5.45
C PRO A 35 29.65 -5.88 -6.46
N ASP A 36 28.83 -4.81 -6.40
CA ASP A 36 27.52 -4.74 -7.03
C ASP A 36 27.53 -4.34 -8.51
N PHE A 37 28.61 -3.71 -8.98
CA PHE A 37 28.68 -3.16 -10.34
C PHE A 37 29.98 -3.53 -11.06
N SER A 38 29.95 -3.42 -12.39
CA SER A 38 31.17 -3.53 -13.20
C SER A 38 31.95 -2.22 -13.24
N VAL A 39 33.26 -2.28 -13.40
CA VAL A 39 34.12 -1.10 -13.58
C VAL A 39 33.68 -0.28 -14.80
N SER A 40 33.28 -0.98 -15.87
CA SER A 40 32.79 -0.36 -17.10
C SER A 40 31.51 0.48 -16.85
N TYR A 41 30.61 0.02 -15.97
CA TYR A 41 29.40 0.72 -15.60
C TYR A 41 29.71 2.06 -14.87
N VAL A 42 30.60 2.02 -13.86
CA VAL A 42 31.04 3.22 -13.16
C VAL A 42 31.74 4.20 -14.12
N SER A 43 32.61 3.68 -15.01
CA SER A 43 33.30 4.50 -16.01
C SER A 43 32.32 5.17 -16.99
N ALA A 44 31.29 4.48 -17.41
CA ALA A 44 30.28 5.03 -18.32
C ALA A 44 29.41 6.12 -17.64
N ILE A 45 29.08 5.94 -16.35
CA ILE A 45 28.40 6.97 -15.55
C ILE A 45 29.30 8.20 -15.40
N GLU A 46 30.56 8.03 -14.99
CA GLU A 46 31.50 9.15 -14.80
C GLU A 46 31.75 9.97 -16.08
N ARG A 47 31.57 9.33 -17.23
CA ARG A 47 31.65 10.00 -18.55
C ARG A 47 30.32 10.59 -19.02
N GLY A 48 29.24 10.41 -18.23
CA GLY A 48 27.90 10.89 -18.60
C GLY A 48 27.28 10.15 -19.79
N GLN A 49 27.74 8.92 -20.08
CA GLN A 49 27.23 8.10 -21.17
C GLN A 49 25.97 7.33 -20.79
N ILE A 50 25.80 7.03 -19.49
CA ILE A 50 24.65 6.38 -18.92
C ILE A 50 24.22 7.11 -17.64
N ASN A 51 22.92 7.21 -17.43
CA ASN A 51 22.36 7.66 -16.17
C ASN A 51 22.28 6.49 -15.19
N PRO A 52 22.85 6.63 -13.96
CA PRO A 52 22.69 5.59 -12.95
C PRO A 52 21.24 5.49 -12.49
N SER A 53 20.81 4.28 -12.12
CA SER A 53 19.54 4.08 -11.42
C SER A 53 19.60 4.68 -10.00
N LEU A 54 18.44 5.01 -9.40
CA LEU A 54 18.39 5.51 -8.01
C LEU A 54 19.10 4.56 -7.05
N ARG A 55 18.86 3.25 -7.18
CA ARG A 55 19.56 2.22 -6.39
C ARG A 55 21.09 2.24 -6.57
N ALA A 56 21.55 2.49 -7.77
CA ALA A 56 22.99 2.62 -8.02
C ALA A 56 23.56 3.89 -7.37
N LEU A 57 22.82 5.00 -7.42
CA LEU A 57 23.19 6.25 -6.75
C LEU A 57 23.25 6.10 -5.23
N GLU A 58 22.29 5.41 -4.62
CA GLU A 58 22.27 5.13 -3.18
C GLU A 58 23.47 4.29 -2.74
N ILE A 59 23.79 3.21 -3.47
CA ILE A 59 24.94 2.37 -3.19
C ILE A 59 26.24 3.16 -3.34
N PHE A 60 26.38 3.99 -4.37
CA PHE A 60 27.56 4.83 -4.54
C PHE A 60 27.65 5.91 -3.45
N ALA A 61 26.54 6.55 -3.08
CA ALA A 61 26.46 7.54 -2.01
C ALA A 61 26.88 6.94 -0.67
N GLN A 62 26.36 5.77 -0.33
CA GLN A 62 26.74 5.02 0.87
C GLN A 62 28.23 4.69 0.91
N ARG A 63 28.81 4.21 -0.21
CA ARG A 63 30.24 3.90 -0.30
C ARG A 63 31.13 5.14 -0.22
N LEU A 64 30.63 6.26 -0.71
CA LEU A 64 31.33 7.53 -0.68
C LEU A 64 31.08 8.29 0.64
N GLY A 65 30.15 7.81 1.51
CA GLY A 65 29.79 8.48 2.75
C GLY A 65 29.25 9.90 2.53
N ILE A 66 28.42 10.06 1.49
CA ILE A 66 27.72 11.30 1.13
C ILE A 66 26.24 10.99 0.95
N SER A 67 25.38 12.00 0.94
CA SER A 67 23.97 11.80 0.63
C SER A 67 23.76 11.52 -0.87
N SER A 68 22.80 10.67 -1.22
CA SER A 68 22.39 10.49 -2.62
C SER A 68 21.85 11.81 -3.23
N THR A 69 21.28 12.67 -2.40
CA THR A 69 20.87 14.02 -2.78
C THR A 69 22.04 14.92 -3.19
N ASP A 70 23.23 14.75 -2.57
CA ASP A 70 24.44 15.52 -2.95
C ASP A 70 24.93 15.15 -4.35
N LEU A 71 24.73 13.92 -4.77
CA LEU A 71 25.04 13.48 -6.13
C LEU A 71 24.06 14.06 -7.16
N LEU A 72 22.82 14.32 -6.74
CA LEU A 72 21.75 14.85 -7.60
C LEU A 72 21.68 16.38 -7.57
N SER A 73 22.08 17.05 -6.46
CA SER A 73 21.99 18.53 -6.30
C SER A 73 22.86 19.29 -7.29
N LYS A 74 22.35 20.38 -7.85
CA LYS A 74 23.08 21.30 -8.72
C LYS A 74 23.89 22.33 -7.90
N GLN A 75 24.88 21.94 -7.12
CA GLN A 75 25.85 22.93 -6.62
C GLN A 75 27.06 22.99 -7.53
N THR A 76 27.02 23.87 -8.51
CA THR A 76 28.20 24.40 -9.19
C THR A 76 28.64 25.63 -8.42
N GLY A 77 29.75 25.52 -7.72
CA GLY A 77 30.41 26.68 -7.15
C GLY A 77 30.83 27.66 -8.22
N GLN A 78 30.62 28.95 -7.94
CA GLN A 78 31.23 30.13 -8.53
C GLN A 78 31.29 30.19 -10.08
N ALA A 79 30.22 30.60 -10.67
CA ALA A 79 30.18 31.55 -11.80
C ALA A 79 28.75 31.60 -12.34
N LEU A 80 27.97 32.56 -11.85
CA LEU A 80 26.90 33.19 -12.61
C LEU A 80 26.24 34.27 -11.72
N GLN A 81 26.87 35.39 -11.61
CA GLN A 81 26.18 36.65 -11.33
C GLN A 81 25.24 36.93 -12.51
N GLY A 82 23.93 36.82 -12.27
CA GLY A 82 22.94 37.19 -13.29
C GLY A 82 21.66 36.34 -13.34
N TYR A 83 21.32 35.63 -12.29
CA TYR A 83 20.00 34.94 -12.21
C TYR A 83 18.95 35.88 -11.59
N SER A 84 17.82 36.01 -12.27
CA SER A 84 16.67 36.81 -11.84
C SER A 84 15.93 36.12 -10.69
N GLU A 85 15.19 36.89 -9.87
CA GLU A 85 14.32 36.40 -8.79
C GLU A 85 13.33 35.31 -9.23
N LYS A 86 13.05 35.19 -10.55
CA LYS A 86 12.21 34.13 -11.15
C LYS A 86 12.87 32.75 -11.15
N ASP A 87 14.20 32.67 -11.21
CA ASP A 87 14.92 31.40 -11.24
C ASP A 87 15.08 30.81 -9.84
N ALA A 88 15.26 31.66 -8.83
CA ALA A 88 15.27 31.25 -7.41
C ALA A 88 13.89 30.69 -6.94
N ALA A 89 12.79 31.28 -7.42
CA ALA A 89 11.45 30.80 -7.15
C ALA A 89 11.16 29.44 -7.83
N ASN A 90 11.82 29.14 -8.96
CA ASN A 90 11.68 27.88 -9.67
C ASN A 90 12.55 26.76 -9.05
N GLU A 91 13.71 27.09 -8.46
CA GLU A 91 14.55 26.13 -7.74
C GLU A 91 13.89 25.69 -6.42
N ASN A 92 13.35 26.62 -5.64
CA ASN A 92 12.58 26.28 -4.43
C ASN A 92 11.35 25.41 -4.72
N LYS A 93 10.74 25.61 -5.87
CA LYS A 93 9.56 24.84 -6.28
C LYS A 93 9.87 23.37 -6.64
N GLN A 94 11.02 23.11 -7.28
CA GLN A 94 11.46 21.75 -7.57
C GLN A 94 11.86 21.00 -6.30
N ASP A 95 12.38 21.69 -5.31
CA ASP A 95 12.77 21.10 -4.03
C ASP A 95 11.54 20.67 -3.22
N THR A 96 10.46 21.46 -3.24
CA THR A 96 9.21 21.16 -2.51
C THR A 96 8.47 19.97 -3.08
N ASP A 97 8.35 19.86 -4.40
CA ASP A 97 7.71 18.71 -5.05
C ASP A 97 8.49 17.42 -4.74
N LEU A 98 9.83 17.48 -4.73
CA LEU A 98 10.68 16.35 -4.37
C LEU A 98 10.50 15.93 -2.91
N GLN A 99 10.36 16.87 -1.97
CA GLN A 99 10.14 16.56 -0.56
C GLN A 99 8.77 15.94 -0.29
N LEU A 100 7.72 16.39 -1.00
CA LEU A 100 6.40 15.77 -0.94
C LEU A 100 6.42 14.32 -1.46
N LEU A 101 7.19 14.08 -2.51
CA LEU A 101 7.37 12.74 -3.08
C LEU A 101 8.22 11.84 -2.18
N GLU A 102 9.27 12.36 -1.57
CA GLU A 102 10.06 11.65 -0.58
C GLU A 102 9.18 11.23 0.61
N ALA A 103 8.34 12.13 1.12
CA ALA A 103 7.40 11.82 2.19
C ALA A 103 6.40 10.73 1.78
N GLN A 104 5.89 10.76 0.55
CA GLN A 104 5.02 9.72 0.03
C GLN A 104 5.72 8.36 -0.03
N LEU A 105 6.97 8.32 -0.50
CA LEU A 105 7.78 7.08 -0.53
C LEU A 105 8.02 6.53 0.88
N LEU A 106 8.30 7.40 1.86
CA LEU A 106 8.45 7.00 3.26
C LEU A 106 7.18 6.37 3.83
N ILE A 107 6.00 6.93 3.51
CA ILE A 107 4.70 6.34 3.91
C ILE A 107 4.56 4.93 3.32
N LEU A 108 4.89 4.76 2.04
CA LEU A 108 4.81 3.46 1.35
C LEU A 108 5.79 2.42 1.91
N GLN A 109 6.95 2.87 2.40
CA GLN A 109 7.95 2.02 3.06
C GLN A 109 7.59 1.67 4.52
N GLY A 110 6.50 2.25 5.05
CA GLY A 110 6.08 2.07 6.44
C GLY A 110 6.73 3.06 7.42
N ASP A 111 7.62 3.94 6.95
CA ASP A 111 8.33 4.93 7.77
C ASP A 111 7.49 6.20 8.00
N SER A 112 6.21 6.02 8.39
CA SER A 112 5.21 7.09 8.51
C SER A 112 5.62 8.18 9.51
N ARG A 113 6.36 7.84 10.58
CA ARG A 113 6.86 8.83 11.55
C ARG A 113 7.91 9.77 10.92
N GLN A 114 8.80 9.24 10.10
CA GLN A 114 9.78 10.04 9.37
C GLN A 114 9.11 10.90 8.31
N ALA A 115 8.14 10.35 7.58
CA ALA A 115 7.31 11.10 6.65
C ALA A 115 6.61 12.29 7.31
N ALA A 116 5.98 12.10 8.47
CA ALA A 116 5.35 13.19 9.23
C ALA A 116 6.36 14.27 9.64
N THR A 117 7.60 13.91 9.97
CA THR A 117 8.64 14.87 10.31
C THR A 117 9.03 15.72 9.10
N VAL A 118 9.24 15.11 7.94
CA VAL A 118 9.56 15.81 6.67
C VAL A 118 8.41 16.74 6.29
N LEU A 119 7.16 16.27 6.35
CA LEU A 119 5.99 17.06 5.98
C LEU A 119 5.74 18.25 6.92
N ARG A 120 5.99 18.12 8.22
CA ARG A 120 5.89 19.23 9.18
C ARG A 120 6.98 20.29 9.01
N ALA A 121 8.12 19.93 8.43
CA ALA A 121 9.20 20.88 8.15
C ALA A 121 8.88 21.79 6.95
N LEU A 122 7.95 21.43 6.08
CA LEU A 122 7.49 22.24 4.97
C LEU A 122 6.60 23.38 5.49
N THR A 123 6.99 24.61 5.22
CA THR A 123 6.24 25.81 5.66
C THR A 123 5.27 26.27 4.57
N SER A 124 4.12 26.79 4.96
CA SER A 124 3.07 27.29 4.05
C SER A 124 3.56 28.41 3.11
N ASP A 125 4.60 29.16 3.51
CA ASP A 125 5.16 30.26 2.71
C ASP A 125 5.84 29.78 1.42
N THR A 126 6.24 28.51 1.37
CA THR A 126 6.94 27.89 0.22
C THR A 126 6.01 27.09 -0.68
N LEU A 127 4.78 26.82 -0.23
CA LEU A 127 3.82 25.92 -0.88
C LEU A 127 2.79 26.69 -1.71
N LYS A 128 2.45 26.14 -2.86
CA LYS A 128 1.25 26.55 -3.59
C LYS A 128 0.03 25.91 -2.95
N SER A 129 -1.15 26.49 -3.16
CA SER A 129 -2.42 25.99 -2.60
C SER A 129 -2.65 24.49 -2.85
N GLN A 130 -2.33 23.96 -4.03
CA GLN A 130 -2.44 22.52 -4.32
C GLN A 130 -1.38 21.68 -3.61
N GLN A 131 -0.15 22.17 -3.50
CA GLN A 131 0.93 21.50 -2.77
C GLN A 131 0.62 21.46 -1.26
N GLU A 132 0.00 22.51 -0.74
CA GLU A 132 -0.43 22.58 0.66
C GLU A 132 -1.53 21.54 0.96
N ILE A 133 -2.50 21.39 0.05
CA ILE A 133 -3.51 20.32 0.16
C ILE A 133 -2.84 18.95 0.14
N TRP A 134 -1.92 18.72 -0.78
CA TRP A 134 -1.20 17.46 -0.88
C TRP A 134 -0.34 17.18 0.35
N GLN A 135 0.39 18.19 0.86
CA GLN A 135 1.13 18.09 2.12
C GLN A 135 0.23 17.68 3.28
N CYS A 136 -0.89 18.39 3.47
CA CYS A 136 -1.83 18.09 4.56
C CYS A 136 -2.44 16.68 4.41
N TYR A 137 -2.78 16.27 3.18
CA TYR A 137 -3.26 14.93 2.92
C TYR A 137 -2.23 13.85 3.29
N LEU A 138 -0.98 13.98 2.82
CA LEU A 138 0.09 13.05 3.13
C LEU A 138 0.40 13.03 4.64
N LEU A 139 0.40 14.20 5.28
CA LEU A 139 0.59 14.30 6.73
C LEU A 139 -0.53 13.58 7.49
N GLY A 140 -1.78 13.75 7.07
CA GLY A 140 -2.92 13.03 7.63
C GLY A 140 -2.76 11.51 7.52
N ILE A 141 -2.35 11.01 6.35
CA ILE A 141 -2.07 9.58 6.14
C ILE A 141 -0.89 9.09 7.01
N ALA A 142 0.20 9.85 7.09
CA ALA A 142 1.34 9.50 7.91
C ALA A 142 0.98 9.44 9.41
N LEU A 143 0.15 10.37 9.89
CA LEU A 143 -0.36 10.38 11.26
C LEU A 143 -1.31 9.19 11.52
N TYR A 144 -2.19 8.87 10.58
CA TYR A 144 -3.07 7.70 10.64
C TYR A 144 -2.25 6.41 10.82
N HIS A 145 -1.27 6.16 9.97
CA HIS A 145 -0.40 4.98 10.08
C HIS A 145 0.50 4.99 11.33
N SER A 146 0.71 6.16 11.93
CA SER A 146 1.44 6.29 13.20
C SER A 146 0.55 6.11 14.44
N GLY A 147 -0.77 5.90 14.26
CA GLY A 147 -1.76 5.75 15.34
C GLY A 147 -2.21 7.07 15.98
N LEU A 148 -1.78 8.22 15.46
CA LEU A 148 -2.15 9.56 15.96
C LEU A 148 -3.47 10.03 15.33
N LEU A 149 -4.57 9.33 15.66
CA LEU A 149 -5.86 9.45 14.95
C LEU A 149 -6.50 10.84 15.07
N GLN A 150 -6.48 11.48 16.25
CA GLN A 150 -7.07 12.81 16.46
C GLN A 150 -6.31 13.90 15.69
N GLU A 151 -4.97 13.81 15.65
CA GLU A 151 -4.17 14.74 14.86
C GLU A 151 -4.40 14.51 13.36
N SER A 152 -4.49 13.25 12.93
CA SER A 152 -4.81 12.89 11.55
C SER A 152 -6.15 13.48 11.12
N GLU A 153 -7.21 13.30 11.92
CA GLU A 153 -8.53 13.88 11.67
C GLU A 153 -8.47 15.40 11.50
N SER A 154 -7.83 16.09 12.45
CA SER A 154 -7.73 17.56 12.42
C SER A 154 -7.06 18.07 11.15
N VAL A 155 -5.92 17.46 10.76
CA VAL A 155 -5.18 17.84 9.56
C VAL A 155 -5.97 17.51 8.28
N LEU A 156 -6.65 16.36 8.24
CA LEU A 156 -7.46 15.98 7.08
C LEU A 156 -8.71 16.86 6.92
N ILE A 157 -9.34 17.30 8.01
CA ILE A 157 -10.46 18.27 7.95
C ILE A 157 -10.00 19.61 7.41
N GLU A 158 -8.83 20.10 7.84
CA GLU A 158 -8.24 21.33 7.29
C GLU A 158 -7.95 21.18 5.79
N ALA A 159 -7.35 20.06 5.39
CA ALA A 159 -7.10 19.73 3.99
C ALA A 159 -8.40 19.67 3.17
N LEU A 160 -9.45 19.03 3.71
CA LEU A 160 -10.75 18.90 3.05
C LEU A 160 -11.37 20.28 2.80
N ASN A 161 -11.37 21.16 3.80
CA ASN A 161 -11.92 22.50 3.65
C ASN A 161 -11.20 23.29 2.55
N LYS A 162 -9.86 23.24 2.51
CA LYS A 162 -9.05 23.87 1.45
C LYS A 162 -9.36 23.26 0.08
N ALA A 163 -9.43 21.92 0.00
CA ALA A 163 -9.67 21.20 -1.26
C ALA A 163 -11.06 21.47 -1.85
N ILE A 164 -12.10 21.55 -1.01
CA ILE A 164 -13.47 21.87 -1.45
C ILE A 164 -13.51 23.29 -2.04
N HIS A 165 -12.88 24.28 -1.39
CA HIS A 165 -12.88 25.67 -1.89
C HIS A 165 -12.21 25.79 -3.26
N LEU A 166 -11.21 24.95 -3.56
CA LEU A 166 -10.50 24.96 -4.84
C LEU A 166 -11.09 23.97 -5.86
N ASN A 167 -12.14 23.23 -5.51
CA ASN A 167 -12.67 22.13 -6.30
C ASN A 167 -11.54 21.14 -6.74
N ASP A 168 -10.69 20.80 -5.78
CA ASP A 168 -9.45 20.05 -6.02
C ASP A 168 -9.70 18.54 -6.14
N TYR A 169 -8.87 17.88 -6.93
CA TYR A 169 -8.88 16.42 -7.11
C TYR A 169 -8.78 15.62 -5.80
N PHE A 170 -8.07 16.15 -4.79
CA PHE A 170 -7.88 15.45 -3.52
C PHE A 170 -9.12 15.34 -2.65
N VAL A 171 -10.21 16.05 -2.93
CA VAL A 171 -11.44 15.99 -2.11
C VAL A 171 -11.87 14.54 -1.85
N LYS A 172 -11.92 13.71 -2.89
CA LYS A 172 -12.32 12.30 -2.77
C LYS A 172 -11.31 11.45 -1.99
N HIS A 173 -10.01 11.70 -2.16
CA HIS A 173 -8.95 11.00 -1.44
C HIS A 173 -8.96 11.36 0.05
N ILE A 174 -9.14 12.64 0.38
CA ILE A 174 -9.21 13.12 1.77
C ILE A 174 -10.43 12.56 2.48
N ARG A 175 -11.61 12.54 1.81
CA ARG A 175 -12.81 11.91 2.37
C ARG A 175 -12.63 10.42 2.64
N ASN A 176 -12.01 9.70 1.72
CA ASN A 176 -11.70 8.29 1.93
C ASN A 176 -10.77 8.09 3.14
N ALA A 177 -9.75 8.93 3.28
CA ALA A 177 -8.84 8.91 4.43
C ALA A 177 -9.56 9.22 5.75
N LEU A 178 -10.42 10.26 5.77
CA LEU A 178 -11.26 10.57 6.94
C LEU A 178 -12.18 9.39 7.31
N GLY A 179 -12.76 8.73 6.30
CA GLY A 179 -13.53 7.52 6.53
C GLY A 179 -12.74 6.45 7.30
N LEU A 180 -11.52 6.17 6.89
CA LEU A 180 -10.63 5.21 7.55
C LEU A 180 -10.25 5.66 8.97
N VAL A 181 -9.94 6.93 9.18
CA VAL A 181 -9.62 7.49 10.50
C VAL A 181 -10.79 7.32 11.46
N HIS A 182 -12.02 7.69 11.05
CA HIS A 182 -13.20 7.57 11.89
C HIS A 182 -13.52 6.12 12.25
N VAL A 183 -13.34 5.18 11.32
CA VAL A 183 -13.52 3.75 11.62
C VAL A 183 -12.50 3.26 12.64
N SER A 184 -11.25 3.68 12.51
CA SER A 184 -10.20 3.35 13.50
C SER A 184 -10.50 3.97 14.88
N MET A 185 -11.24 5.08 14.93
CA MET A 185 -11.78 5.68 16.16
C MET A 185 -13.12 5.02 16.61
N ARG A 186 -13.54 3.92 15.98
CA ARG A 186 -14.83 3.23 16.22
C ARG A 186 -16.07 4.09 15.94
N ASN A 187 -15.92 5.17 15.17
CA ASN A 187 -17.04 6.03 14.74
C ASN A 187 -17.50 5.65 13.33
N HIS A 188 -18.01 4.41 13.19
CA HIS A 188 -18.35 3.80 11.91
C HIS A 188 -19.39 4.59 11.10
N THR A 189 -20.38 5.21 11.77
CA THR A 189 -21.43 5.98 11.09
C THR A 189 -20.85 7.17 10.34
N GLN A 190 -20.00 7.95 11.00
CA GLN A 190 -19.39 9.13 10.39
C GLN A 190 -18.34 8.74 9.33
N GLY A 191 -17.60 7.66 9.58
CA GLY A 191 -16.68 7.09 8.58
C GLY A 191 -17.39 6.71 7.30
N LEU A 192 -18.54 6.04 7.44
CA LEU A 192 -19.38 5.64 6.32
C LEU A 192 -19.95 6.83 5.54
N GLU A 193 -20.40 7.90 6.23
CA GLU A 193 -20.90 9.11 5.58
C GLU A 193 -19.86 9.74 4.65
N TYR A 194 -18.60 9.86 5.09
CA TYR A 194 -17.54 10.40 4.24
C TYR A 194 -17.33 9.55 2.98
N GLN A 195 -17.41 8.24 3.07
CA GLN A 195 -17.14 7.35 1.96
C GLN A 195 -18.32 7.19 1.01
N LEU A 196 -19.55 7.13 1.53
CA LEU A 196 -20.77 7.09 0.69
C LEU A 196 -20.91 8.36 -0.17
N PHE A 197 -20.47 9.50 0.36
CA PHE A 197 -20.43 10.73 -0.43
C PHE A 197 -19.50 10.59 -1.64
N ASN A 198 -18.40 9.85 -1.50
CA ASN A 198 -17.51 9.58 -2.64
C ASN A 198 -18.21 8.74 -3.70
N VAL A 199 -18.96 7.69 -3.32
CA VAL A 199 -19.67 6.83 -4.27
C VAL A 199 -20.62 7.63 -5.15
N ASP A 200 -21.42 8.53 -4.56
CA ASP A 200 -22.32 9.43 -5.30
C ASP A 200 -21.58 10.32 -6.32
N GLN A 201 -20.35 10.71 -6.01
CA GLN A 201 -19.51 11.47 -6.94
C GLN A 201 -18.87 10.59 -8.01
N LEU A 202 -18.38 9.39 -7.63
CA LEU A 202 -17.78 8.44 -8.59
C LEU A 202 -18.75 8.03 -9.68
N GLU A 203 -20.04 7.89 -9.36
CA GLU A 203 -21.08 7.57 -10.34
C GLU A 203 -21.36 8.71 -11.33
N LYS A 204 -21.10 9.96 -10.92
CA LYS A 204 -21.34 11.17 -11.73
C LYS A 204 -20.13 11.61 -12.55
N GLU A 205 -18.93 11.14 -12.24
CA GLU A 205 -17.70 11.54 -12.93
C GLU A 205 -17.66 11.02 -14.37
N GLN A 206 -17.48 11.96 -15.31
CA GLN A 206 -17.19 11.69 -16.71
C GLN A 206 -15.66 11.66 -16.90
N GLN A 207 -15.07 10.50 -16.88
CA GLN A 207 -13.71 10.14 -17.31
C GLN A 207 -12.56 11.20 -17.23
N PRO A 208 -11.30 10.74 -16.94
CA PRO A 208 -10.86 9.35 -16.77
C PRO A 208 -11.07 8.85 -15.32
N ARG A 209 -11.65 7.65 -15.18
CA ARG A 209 -11.87 7.00 -13.87
C ARG A 209 -10.59 6.35 -13.35
N ASP A 210 -10.31 6.51 -12.05
CA ASP A 210 -9.31 5.74 -11.33
C ASP A 210 -9.98 4.47 -10.75
N ALA A 211 -10.12 3.43 -11.58
CA ALA A 211 -10.81 2.20 -11.19
C ALA A 211 -10.19 1.51 -9.96
N PHE A 212 -8.89 1.73 -9.71
CA PHE A 212 -8.22 1.21 -8.52
C PHE A 212 -8.67 1.97 -7.27
N PHE A 213 -8.73 3.29 -7.34
CA PHE A 213 -9.25 4.11 -6.24
C PHE A 213 -10.73 3.83 -5.98
N ASP A 214 -11.53 3.69 -7.03
CA ASP A 214 -12.96 3.35 -6.93
C ASP A 214 -13.13 2.00 -6.22
N ALA A 215 -12.38 0.97 -6.63
CA ALA A 215 -12.38 -0.33 -5.98
C ALA A 215 -11.96 -0.25 -4.50
N GLN A 216 -10.99 0.59 -4.18
CA GLN A 216 -10.53 0.80 -2.80
C GLN A 216 -11.61 1.45 -1.93
N VAL A 217 -12.33 2.45 -2.47
CA VAL A 217 -13.47 3.10 -1.77
C VAL A 217 -14.57 2.07 -1.49
N TYR A 218 -15.00 1.30 -2.50
CA TYR A 218 -16.02 0.26 -2.31
C TYR A 218 -15.58 -0.82 -1.31
N THR A 219 -14.30 -1.23 -1.34
CA THR A 219 -13.74 -2.19 -0.37
C THR A 219 -13.82 -1.63 1.05
N ASN A 220 -13.42 -0.39 1.26
CA ASN A 220 -13.47 0.26 2.57
C ASN A 220 -14.91 0.35 3.10
N ILE A 221 -15.88 0.71 2.26
CA ILE A 221 -17.30 0.74 2.63
C ILE A 221 -17.78 -0.67 3.00
N GLY A 222 -17.43 -1.68 2.22
CA GLY A 222 -17.76 -3.08 2.53
C GLY A 222 -17.22 -3.52 3.88
N LEU A 223 -15.98 -3.16 4.22
CA LEU A 223 -15.40 -3.42 5.53
C LEU A 223 -16.17 -2.72 6.66
N HIS A 224 -16.61 -1.47 6.45
CA HIS A 224 -17.42 -0.74 7.43
C HIS A 224 -18.79 -1.38 7.65
N TYR A 225 -19.46 -1.81 6.58
CA TYR A 225 -20.74 -2.51 6.70
C TYR A 225 -20.58 -3.84 7.43
N ARG A 226 -19.51 -4.59 7.15
CA ARG A 226 -19.16 -5.81 7.90
C ARG A 226 -18.97 -5.54 9.39
N ASP A 227 -18.23 -4.49 9.75
CA ASP A 227 -17.99 -4.11 11.15
C ASP A 227 -19.26 -3.62 11.88
N LEU A 228 -20.31 -3.29 11.12
CA LEU A 228 -21.65 -2.97 11.60
C LEU A 228 -22.63 -4.16 11.54
N ASP A 229 -22.15 -5.38 11.28
CA ASP A 229 -22.95 -6.60 11.08
C ASP A 229 -23.98 -6.51 9.92
N LYS A 230 -23.78 -5.58 8.97
CA LYS A 230 -24.59 -5.42 7.77
C LYS A 230 -24.01 -6.20 6.60
N ASN A 231 -24.10 -7.53 6.69
CA ASN A 231 -23.38 -8.41 5.77
C ASN A 231 -23.88 -8.33 4.32
N ASP A 232 -25.18 -8.11 4.10
CA ASP A 232 -25.74 -7.97 2.75
C ASP A 232 -25.18 -6.74 2.04
N ASP A 233 -25.20 -5.58 2.74
CA ASP A 233 -24.62 -4.33 2.24
C ASP A 233 -23.10 -4.49 1.98
N ALA A 234 -22.39 -5.23 2.86
CA ALA A 234 -20.97 -5.49 2.70
C ALA A 234 -20.68 -6.30 1.44
N ILE A 235 -21.47 -7.36 1.19
CA ILE A 235 -21.36 -8.21 0.00
C ILE A 235 -21.57 -7.38 -1.27
N GLU A 236 -22.60 -6.55 -1.30
CA GLU A 236 -22.86 -5.65 -2.43
C GLU A 236 -21.68 -4.74 -2.74
N MET A 237 -21.08 -4.11 -1.72
CA MET A 237 -19.94 -3.24 -1.90
C MET A 237 -18.70 -4.01 -2.39
N PHE A 238 -18.43 -5.20 -1.87
CA PHE A 238 -17.32 -6.02 -2.37
C PHE A 238 -17.54 -6.48 -3.82
N GLN A 239 -18.78 -6.77 -4.22
CA GLN A 239 -19.11 -7.07 -5.63
C GLN A 239 -18.88 -5.85 -6.53
N HIS A 240 -19.25 -4.64 -6.09
CA HIS A 240 -18.94 -3.41 -6.81
C HIS A 240 -17.43 -3.19 -6.95
N ALA A 241 -16.66 -3.40 -5.87
CA ALA A 241 -15.20 -3.32 -5.91
C ALA A 241 -14.59 -4.28 -6.93
N LEU A 242 -15.04 -5.53 -6.95
CA LEU A 242 -14.60 -6.53 -7.93
C LEU A 242 -14.98 -6.15 -9.36
N ALA A 243 -16.16 -5.58 -9.57
CA ALA A 243 -16.59 -5.13 -10.89
C ALA A 243 -15.68 -4.01 -11.45
N GLN A 244 -15.22 -3.07 -10.60
CA GLN A 244 -14.27 -2.02 -11.01
C GLN A 244 -12.91 -2.59 -11.44
N THR A 245 -12.49 -3.71 -10.85
CA THR A 245 -11.18 -4.33 -11.14
C THR A 245 -11.23 -5.41 -12.20
N LYS A 246 -12.41 -5.72 -12.77
CA LYS A 246 -12.61 -6.84 -13.69
C LYS A 246 -11.75 -6.75 -14.95
N GLU A 247 -11.43 -5.54 -15.40
CA GLU A 247 -10.57 -5.28 -16.56
C GLU A 247 -9.08 -5.15 -16.18
N LEU A 248 -8.74 -5.07 -14.88
CA LEU A 248 -7.40 -4.88 -14.38
C LEU A 248 -6.78 -6.24 -14.01
N LEU A 249 -6.45 -7.03 -15.03
CA LEU A 249 -6.04 -8.43 -14.87
C LEU A 249 -4.58 -8.63 -14.45
N SER A 250 -3.72 -7.61 -14.60
CA SER A 250 -2.30 -7.72 -14.22
C SER A 250 -1.72 -6.39 -13.71
N PRO A 251 -0.63 -6.44 -12.91
CA PRO A 251 0.12 -5.25 -12.50
C PRO A 251 0.56 -4.38 -13.68
N GLU A 252 0.93 -5.02 -14.80
CA GLU A 252 1.36 -4.33 -16.01
C GLU A 252 0.21 -3.53 -16.64
N GLN A 253 -1.00 -4.05 -16.64
CA GLN A 253 -2.17 -3.36 -17.19
C GLN A 253 -2.53 -2.13 -16.35
N LEU A 254 -2.50 -2.25 -15.01
CA LEU A 254 -2.76 -1.13 -14.11
C LEU A 254 -1.64 -0.07 -14.20
N THR A 255 -0.39 -0.50 -14.25
CA THR A 255 0.77 0.37 -14.49
C THR A 255 0.61 1.12 -15.82
N SER A 256 0.23 0.42 -16.88
CA SER A 256 -0.05 1.01 -18.19
C SER A 256 -1.21 2.00 -18.14
N MET A 257 -2.28 1.71 -17.41
CA MET A 257 -3.42 2.60 -17.24
C MET A 257 -2.98 3.91 -16.56
N TYR A 258 -2.30 3.84 -15.42
CA TYR A 258 -1.82 5.04 -14.73
C TYR A 258 -0.80 5.83 -15.57
N TRP A 259 0.07 5.14 -16.30
CA TRP A 259 0.99 5.79 -17.21
C TRP A 259 0.26 6.53 -18.36
N ASN A 260 -0.79 5.93 -18.92
CA ASN A 260 -1.60 6.57 -19.97
C ASN A 260 -2.41 7.74 -19.41
N MET A 261 -2.94 7.64 -18.19
CA MET A 261 -3.57 8.77 -17.49
C MET A 261 -2.58 9.91 -17.27
N SER A 262 -1.36 9.61 -16.84
CA SER A 262 -0.29 10.61 -16.67
C SER A 262 -0.01 11.34 -17.99
N LYS A 263 0.10 10.62 -19.09
CA LYS A 263 0.31 11.23 -20.43
C LYS A 263 -0.85 12.14 -20.83
N TYR A 264 -2.09 11.64 -20.72
CA TYR A 264 -3.29 12.42 -21.07
C TYR A 264 -3.38 13.72 -20.26
N LEU A 265 -3.13 13.64 -18.95
CA LEU A 265 -3.14 14.81 -18.06
C LEU A 265 -2.00 15.80 -18.39
N ALA A 266 -0.84 15.32 -18.82
CA ALA A 266 0.25 16.16 -19.29
C ALA A 266 -0.11 16.89 -20.59
N GLU A 267 -0.77 16.22 -21.55
CA GLU A 267 -1.26 16.80 -22.80
C GLU A 267 -2.34 17.87 -22.55
N THR A 268 -3.19 17.66 -21.53
CA THR A 268 -4.21 18.63 -21.09
C THR A 268 -3.67 19.70 -20.14
N GLN A 269 -2.34 19.82 -19.99
CA GLN A 269 -1.63 20.80 -19.15
C GLN A 269 -1.92 20.69 -17.64
N GLN A 270 -2.47 19.57 -17.18
CA GLN A 270 -2.70 19.27 -15.77
C GLN A 270 -1.45 18.60 -15.16
N TYR A 271 -0.31 19.30 -15.20
CA TYR A 271 1.02 18.74 -14.89
C TYR A 271 1.14 18.16 -13.50
N PHE A 272 0.45 18.73 -12.51
CA PHE A 272 0.44 18.22 -11.15
C PHE A 272 -0.19 16.84 -11.06
N LEU A 273 -1.38 16.66 -11.62
CA LEU A 273 -2.06 15.37 -11.69
C LEU A 273 -1.29 14.36 -12.56
N ALA A 274 -0.72 14.82 -13.67
CA ALA A 274 0.14 13.98 -14.50
C ALA A 274 1.30 13.39 -13.71
N THR A 275 1.94 14.19 -12.86
CA THR A 275 3.03 13.75 -11.99
C THR A 275 2.51 12.73 -10.97
N LEU A 276 1.38 12.98 -10.32
CA LEU A 276 0.78 12.07 -9.35
C LEU A 276 0.49 10.69 -9.96
N TYR A 277 -0.13 10.63 -11.14
CA TYR A 277 -0.43 9.37 -11.81
C TYR A 277 0.83 8.68 -12.35
N GLY A 278 1.84 9.43 -12.76
CA GLY A 278 3.14 8.89 -13.09
C GLY A 278 3.79 8.18 -11.91
N TYR A 279 3.68 8.75 -10.70
CA TYR A 279 4.17 8.12 -9.47
C TYR A 279 3.37 6.90 -9.07
N LYS A 280 2.03 6.93 -9.19
CA LYS A 280 1.20 5.73 -8.97
C LYS A 280 1.61 4.58 -9.91
N SER A 281 1.94 4.89 -11.15
CA SER A 281 2.48 3.89 -12.09
C SER A 281 3.81 3.29 -11.62
N LEU A 282 4.73 4.13 -11.12
CA LEU A 282 6.02 3.67 -10.59
C LEU A 282 5.87 2.88 -9.28
N GLU A 283 4.98 3.32 -8.40
CA GLU A 283 4.64 2.62 -7.16
C GLU A 283 4.19 1.19 -7.40
N LEU A 284 3.32 0.98 -8.39
CA LEU A 284 2.84 -0.34 -8.77
C LEU A 284 3.94 -1.25 -9.34
N LEU A 285 4.89 -0.68 -10.07
CA LEU A 285 6.07 -1.42 -10.55
C LEU A 285 6.95 -1.93 -9.40
N VAL A 286 6.96 -1.20 -8.28
CA VAL A 286 7.81 -1.56 -7.12
C VAL A 286 7.10 -2.52 -6.16
N GLN A 287 5.77 -2.47 -6.09
CA GLN A 287 5.01 -3.14 -5.01
C GLN A 287 4.03 -4.11 -5.65
N GLU A 288 3.99 -5.01 -6.32
CA GLU A 288 2.95 -6.02 -6.69
C GLU A 288 1.53 -5.81 -6.07
N ASN A 289 1.15 -4.55 -5.80
CA ASN A 289 -0.01 -4.18 -4.98
C ASN A 289 -1.38 -4.52 -5.61
N CYS A 290 -1.43 -4.74 -6.93
CA CYS A 290 -2.70 -5.07 -7.60
C CYS A 290 -3.21 -6.46 -7.26
N VAL A 291 -2.30 -7.44 -7.19
CA VAL A 291 -2.63 -8.80 -6.76
C VAL A 291 -3.10 -8.77 -5.31
N SER A 292 -2.51 -7.91 -4.47
CA SER A 292 -2.91 -7.74 -3.08
C SER A 292 -4.34 -7.26 -2.94
N LEU A 293 -4.71 -6.14 -3.57
CA LEU A 293 -6.04 -5.55 -3.42
C LEU A 293 -7.15 -6.51 -3.89
N ARG A 294 -6.98 -7.15 -5.02
CA ARG A 294 -7.98 -8.08 -5.55
C ARG A 294 -8.14 -9.30 -4.64
N SER A 295 -7.04 -9.86 -4.16
CA SER A 295 -7.08 -10.98 -3.23
C SER A 295 -7.69 -10.60 -1.88
N GLU A 296 -7.47 -9.37 -1.40
CA GLU A 296 -8.13 -8.83 -0.22
C GLU A 296 -9.65 -8.70 -0.41
N MET A 297 -10.10 -8.16 -1.54
CA MET A 297 -11.52 -8.06 -1.86
C MET A 297 -12.20 -9.43 -1.85
N TYR A 298 -11.59 -10.44 -2.49
CA TYR A 298 -12.12 -11.81 -2.46
C TYR A 298 -12.11 -12.42 -1.06
N HIS A 299 -11.06 -12.11 -0.27
CA HIS A 299 -10.97 -12.56 1.11
C HIS A 299 -12.12 -12.00 1.96
N TYR A 300 -12.35 -10.69 1.92
CA TYR A 300 -13.44 -10.07 2.69
C TYR A 300 -14.83 -10.49 2.18
N LEU A 301 -14.99 -10.63 0.86
CA LEU A 301 -16.22 -11.18 0.29
C LEU A 301 -16.48 -12.60 0.80
N GLY A 302 -15.46 -13.46 0.81
CA GLY A 302 -15.55 -14.80 1.37
C GLY A 302 -15.95 -14.81 2.84
N GLN A 303 -15.33 -13.93 3.65
CA GLN A 303 -15.70 -13.76 5.06
C GLN A 303 -17.15 -13.28 5.26
N ALA A 304 -17.59 -12.31 4.47
CA ALA A 304 -18.97 -11.82 4.52
C ALA A 304 -19.97 -12.95 4.14
N MET A 305 -19.63 -13.79 3.16
CA MET A 305 -20.45 -14.94 2.76
C MET A 305 -20.61 -15.98 3.87
N LEU A 306 -19.68 -16.08 4.82
CA LEU A 306 -19.81 -17.00 5.96
C LEU A 306 -21.00 -16.66 6.89
N HIS A 307 -21.51 -15.44 6.84
CA HIS A 307 -22.68 -14.99 7.60
C HIS A 307 -24.00 -15.24 6.85
N GLN A 308 -23.94 -15.66 5.59
CA GLN A 308 -25.08 -16.05 4.78
C GLN A 308 -25.47 -17.52 5.04
N ASP A 309 -26.58 -17.95 4.43
CA ASP A 309 -26.93 -19.38 4.38
C ASP A 309 -25.78 -20.19 3.76
N GLN A 310 -25.35 -21.24 4.46
CA GLN A 310 -24.19 -22.05 4.09
C GLN A 310 -24.28 -22.64 2.69
N GLN A 311 -25.49 -23.00 2.26
CA GLN A 311 -25.72 -23.58 0.92
C GLN A 311 -25.52 -22.50 -0.16
N THR A 312 -26.09 -21.34 0.05
CA THR A 312 -25.94 -20.18 -0.86
C THR A 312 -24.48 -19.72 -0.96
N ALA A 313 -23.80 -19.64 0.19
CA ALA A 313 -22.38 -19.31 0.24
C ALA A 313 -21.52 -20.30 -0.54
N LEU A 314 -21.75 -21.61 -0.36
CA LEU A 314 -21.00 -22.64 -1.06
C LEU A 314 -21.20 -22.56 -2.58
N ILE A 315 -22.44 -22.46 -3.06
CA ILE A 315 -22.74 -22.33 -4.49
C ILE A 315 -22.05 -21.13 -5.10
N TYR A 316 -22.07 -19.99 -4.40
CA TYR A 316 -21.42 -18.78 -4.88
C TYR A 316 -19.89 -18.91 -4.94
N LEU A 317 -19.25 -19.41 -3.86
CA LEU A 317 -17.80 -19.60 -3.80
C LEU A 317 -17.31 -20.63 -4.83
N GLU A 318 -18.06 -21.73 -5.03
CA GLU A 318 -17.75 -22.70 -6.09
C GLU A 318 -17.88 -22.09 -7.48
N SER A 319 -18.87 -21.21 -7.72
CA SER A 319 -18.99 -20.51 -9.00
C SER A 319 -17.78 -19.64 -9.29
N LEU A 320 -17.21 -18.99 -8.27
CA LEU A 320 -15.98 -18.20 -8.39
C LEU A 320 -14.77 -19.08 -8.69
N LEU A 321 -14.66 -20.26 -8.09
CA LEU A 321 -13.55 -21.19 -8.37
C LEU A 321 -13.55 -21.73 -9.80
N HIS A 322 -14.70 -21.67 -10.51
CA HIS A 322 -14.81 -22.03 -11.92
C HIS A 322 -14.61 -20.84 -12.87
N ASP A 323 -14.38 -19.62 -12.34
CA ASP A 323 -14.10 -18.45 -13.18
C ASP A 323 -12.63 -18.50 -13.68
N SER A 324 -12.46 -18.65 -14.99
CA SER A 324 -11.15 -18.71 -15.64
C SER A 324 -10.32 -17.43 -15.45
N SER A 325 -10.94 -16.32 -15.11
CA SER A 325 -10.23 -15.08 -14.79
C SER A 325 -9.53 -15.15 -13.43
N LEU A 326 -10.07 -15.92 -12.50
CA LEU A 326 -9.52 -16.11 -11.16
C LEU A 326 -8.32 -17.07 -11.16
N GLU A 327 -8.25 -18.02 -12.08
CA GLU A 327 -7.13 -18.96 -12.20
C GLU A 327 -5.77 -18.25 -12.41
N LYS A 328 -5.80 -17.05 -13.01
CA LYS A 328 -4.60 -16.25 -13.26
C LYS A 328 -4.12 -15.49 -12.02
N ASP A 329 -4.97 -15.34 -11.00
CA ASP A 329 -4.67 -14.68 -9.75
C ASP A 329 -4.60 -15.72 -8.63
N ALA A 330 -3.43 -16.35 -8.50
CA ALA A 330 -3.26 -17.48 -7.60
C ALA A 330 -3.53 -17.13 -6.12
N LEU A 331 -3.30 -15.89 -5.67
CA LEU A 331 -3.59 -15.48 -4.30
C LEU A 331 -5.10 -15.27 -4.07
N ALA A 332 -5.81 -14.67 -5.02
CA ALA A 332 -7.27 -14.56 -4.98
C ALA A 332 -7.92 -15.94 -5.02
N PHE A 333 -7.43 -16.83 -5.89
CA PHE A 333 -7.89 -18.22 -5.95
C PHE A 333 -7.64 -18.97 -4.64
N ALA A 334 -6.47 -18.77 -4.00
CA ALA A 334 -6.16 -19.35 -2.69
C ALA A 334 -7.13 -18.82 -1.61
N SER A 335 -7.44 -17.52 -1.64
CA SER A 335 -8.37 -16.90 -0.69
C SER A 335 -9.78 -17.49 -0.80
N ILE A 336 -10.33 -17.61 -2.01
CA ILE A 336 -11.65 -18.21 -2.24
C ILE A 336 -11.64 -19.70 -1.85
N THR A 337 -10.55 -20.40 -2.16
CA THR A 337 -10.39 -21.81 -1.76
C THR A 337 -10.43 -21.98 -0.24
N ALA A 338 -9.78 -21.08 0.51
CA ALA A 338 -9.81 -21.09 1.98
C ALA A 338 -11.21 -20.75 2.53
N SER A 339 -11.90 -19.76 1.96
CA SER A 339 -13.28 -19.43 2.34
C SER A 339 -14.24 -20.60 2.08
N THR A 340 -14.07 -21.31 0.95
CA THR A 340 -14.82 -22.53 0.63
C THR A 340 -14.56 -23.62 1.67
N ALA A 341 -13.29 -23.78 2.10
CA ALA A 341 -12.94 -24.74 3.15
C ALA A 341 -13.65 -24.43 4.48
N GLU A 342 -13.76 -23.16 4.84
CA GLU A 342 -14.45 -22.76 6.07
C GLU A 342 -15.96 -23.02 6.01
N VAL A 343 -16.62 -22.79 4.86
CA VAL A 343 -18.04 -23.14 4.65
C VAL A 343 -18.24 -24.64 4.76
N LEU A 344 -17.38 -25.43 4.12
CA LEU A 344 -17.43 -26.90 4.18
C LEU A 344 -17.26 -27.42 5.62
N LEU A 345 -16.36 -26.80 6.41
CA LEU A 345 -16.22 -27.15 7.83
C LEU A 345 -17.52 -26.91 8.60
N ARG A 346 -18.18 -25.79 8.38
CA ARG A 346 -19.47 -25.46 9.02
C ARG A 346 -20.61 -26.41 8.61
N GLN A 347 -20.52 -27.01 7.43
CA GLN A 347 -21.43 -28.07 6.97
C GLN A 347 -21.10 -29.46 7.53
N GLY A 348 -19.99 -29.60 8.28
CA GLY A 348 -19.51 -30.86 8.83
C GLY A 348 -18.72 -31.73 7.83
N GLU A 349 -18.36 -31.19 6.67
CA GLU A 349 -17.55 -31.86 5.65
C GLU A 349 -16.06 -31.74 5.93
N GLU A 350 -15.60 -32.18 7.12
CA GLU A 350 -14.27 -31.97 7.64
C GLU A 350 -13.12 -32.39 6.70
N ASN A 351 -13.30 -33.50 5.97
CA ASN A 351 -12.27 -34.04 5.07
C ASN A 351 -12.08 -33.14 3.85
N LYS A 352 -13.19 -32.72 3.23
CA LYS A 352 -13.12 -31.79 2.09
C LYS A 352 -12.59 -30.44 2.52
N ALA A 353 -13.06 -29.94 3.68
CA ALA A 353 -12.54 -28.69 4.24
C ALA A 353 -11.02 -28.72 4.39
N TYR A 354 -10.48 -29.83 4.89
CA TYR A 354 -9.03 -29.99 5.06
C TYR A 354 -8.27 -29.97 3.72
N GLU A 355 -8.76 -30.71 2.72
CA GLU A 355 -8.14 -30.75 1.38
C GLU A 355 -8.12 -29.36 0.73
N TYR A 356 -9.24 -28.62 0.82
CA TYR A 356 -9.32 -27.26 0.30
C TYR A 356 -8.40 -26.30 1.05
N ALA A 357 -8.34 -26.38 2.39
CA ALA A 357 -7.47 -25.54 3.20
C ALA A 357 -5.97 -25.81 2.93
N GLN A 358 -5.60 -27.08 2.79
CA GLN A 358 -4.24 -27.46 2.42
C GLN A 358 -3.87 -26.89 1.05
N LYS A 359 -4.73 -27.06 0.04
CA LYS A 359 -4.52 -26.49 -1.29
C LYS A 359 -4.37 -24.97 -1.26
N ALA A 360 -5.20 -24.29 -0.46
CA ALA A 360 -5.11 -22.84 -0.30
C ALA A 360 -3.76 -22.42 0.29
N CYS A 361 -3.25 -23.11 1.32
CA CYS A 361 -1.93 -22.84 1.89
C CYS A 361 -0.78 -23.09 0.90
N GLU A 362 -0.84 -24.16 0.12
CA GLU A 362 0.16 -24.47 -0.90
C GLU A 362 0.23 -23.36 -1.96
N LEU A 363 -0.92 -22.84 -2.41
CA LEU A 363 -0.99 -21.71 -3.34
C LEU A 363 -0.51 -20.41 -2.73
N ALA A 364 -0.84 -20.14 -1.45
CA ALA A 364 -0.49 -18.92 -0.76
C ALA A 364 0.99 -18.83 -0.35
N ALA A 365 1.69 -19.96 -0.24
CA ALA A 365 3.06 -20.03 0.26
C ALA A 365 4.07 -19.17 -0.55
N ALA A 366 3.82 -18.92 -1.83
CA ALA A 366 4.68 -18.14 -2.71
C ALA A 366 4.57 -16.61 -2.46
N PHE A 367 3.55 -16.13 -1.72
CA PHE A 367 3.23 -14.70 -1.65
C PHE A 367 3.77 -13.98 -0.41
N GLY A 368 4.45 -14.66 0.48
CA GLY A 368 5.04 -14.05 1.68
C GLY A 368 4.02 -13.47 2.67
N ASP A 369 4.46 -12.48 3.46
CA ASP A 369 3.65 -11.89 4.51
C ASP A 369 2.60 -10.92 3.95
N ARG A 370 1.34 -11.37 3.95
CA ARG A 370 0.15 -10.60 3.58
C ARG A 370 -1.01 -10.97 4.52
N ILE A 371 -1.95 -10.06 4.72
CA ILE A 371 -3.15 -10.32 5.55
C ILE A 371 -3.89 -11.54 5.02
N VAL A 372 -4.08 -11.64 3.70
CA VAL A 372 -4.74 -12.78 3.05
C VAL A 372 -3.99 -14.08 3.29
N THR A 373 -2.67 -14.09 3.13
CA THR A 373 -1.83 -15.26 3.39
C THR A 373 -1.94 -15.69 4.85
N ALA A 374 -1.81 -14.76 5.79
CA ALA A 374 -1.96 -15.05 7.23
C ALA A 374 -3.33 -15.65 7.54
N SER A 375 -4.40 -15.08 6.98
CA SER A 375 -5.77 -15.57 7.18
C SER A 375 -5.96 -17.00 6.64
N ILE A 376 -5.38 -17.32 5.48
CA ILE A 376 -5.42 -18.68 4.90
C ILE A 376 -4.76 -19.69 5.86
N TYR A 377 -3.59 -19.36 6.42
CA TYR A 377 -2.91 -20.22 7.39
C TYR A 377 -3.74 -20.41 8.67
N LEU A 378 -4.34 -19.34 9.19
CA LEU A 378 -5.19 -19.39 10.37
C LEU A 378 -6.47 -20.20 10.15
N THR A 379 -7.08 -20.09 8.97
CA THR A 379 -8.23 -20.93 8.57
C THR A 379 -7.84 -22.40 8.52
N PHE A 380 -6.69 -22.73 7.92
CA PHE A 380 -6.20 -24.12 7.92
C PHE A 380 -5.92 -24.63 9.35
N GLY A 381 -5.32 -23.78 10.20
CA GLY A 381 -5.13 -24.11 11.62
C GLY A 381 -6.43 -24.45 12.33
N SER A 382 -7.49 -23.68 12.12
CA SER A 382 -8.81 -23.92 12.70
C SER A 382 -9.43 -25.24 12.22
N ILE A 383 -9.31 -25.55 10.93
CA ILE A 383 -9.81 -26.80 10.34
C ILE A 383 -9.03 -28.01 10.87
N ALA A 384 -7.70 -27.89 11.01
CA ALA A 384 -6.87 -28.93 11.60
C ALA A 384 -7.25 -29.20 13.07
N TYR A 385 -7.55 -28.15 13.83
CA TYR A 385 -8.05 -28.29 15.21
C TYR A 385 -9.41 -28.99 15.28
N ALA A 386 -10.34 -28.69 14.38
CA ALA A 386 -11.63 -29.39 14.29
C ALA A 386 -11.43 -30.89 14.08
N ARG A 387 -10.47 -31.29 13.26
CA ARG A 387 -10.07 -32.68 13.02
C ARG A 387 -9.21 -33.31 14.10
N LYS A 388 -8.84 -32.55 15.14
CA LYS A 388 -7.91 -32.97 16.21
C LYS A 388 -6.47 -33.22 15.73
N ASP A 389 -6.10 -32.70 14.54
CA ASP A 389 -4.71 -32.67 14.07
C ASP A 389 -4.00 -31.46 14.65
N TYR A 390 -3.71 -31.56 15.95
CA TYR A 390 -3.19 -30.44 16.72
C TYR A 390 -1.79 -30.01 16.28
N GLN A 391 -0.97 -30.94 15.78
CA GLN A 391 0.40 -30.61 15.35
C GLN A 391 0.38 -29.70 14.12
N VAL A 392 -0.43 -30.03 13.14
CA VAL A 392 -0.63 -29.16 11.96
C VAL A 392 -1.30 -27.87 12.39
N GLY A 393 -2.34 -27.94 13.23
CA GLY A 393 -3.05 -26.77 13.72
C GLY A 393 -2.14 -25.74 14.41
N ASP A 394 -1.31 -26.19 15.35
CA ASP A 394 -0.35 -25.32 16.05
C ASP A 394 0.64 -24.66 15.07
N THR A 395 1.16 -25.45 14.12
CA THR A 395 2.11 -24.97 13.12
C THR A 395 1.50 -23.83 12.29
N GLN A 396 0.26 -24.02 11.83
CA GLN A 396 -0.42 -23.05 10.99
C GLN A 396 -0.85 -21.80 11.77
N PHE A 397 -1.37 -21.94 12.99
CA PHE A 397 -1.70 -20.80 13.84
C PHE A 397 -0.48 -19.95 14.16
N ILE A 398 0.63 -20.56 14.56
CA ILE A 398 1.87 -19.84 14.87
C ILE A 398 2.38 -19.10 13.66
N ALA A 399 2.40 -19.73 12.47
CA ALA A 399 2.83 -19.11 11.23
C ALA A 399 1.95 -17.90 10.87
N GLY A 400 0.63 -18.05 10.90
CA GLY A 400 -0.32 -16.97 10.59
C GLY A 400 -0.22 -15.80 11.58
N LEU A 401 -0.16 -16.08 12.89
CA LEU A 401 -0.02 -15.04 13.91
C LEU A 401 1.30 -14.26 13.79
N GLN A 402 2.40 -14.95 13.50
CA GLN A 402 3.70 -14.30 13.25
C GLN A 402 3.66 -13.40 12.00
N MET A 403 2.93 -13.78 10.95
CA MET A 403 2.72 -12.92 9.78
C MET A 403 1.94 -11.66 10.17
N LEU A 404 0.83 -11.77 10.90
CA LEU A 404 0.05 -10.63 11.37
C LEU A 404 0.87 -9.69 12.27
N GLU A 405 1.74 -10.24 13.12
CA GLU A 405 2.64 -9.46 13.96
C GLU A 405 3.64 -8.64 13.12
N ARG A 406 4.29 -9.28 12.11
CA ARG A 406 5.19 -8.58 11.18
C ARG A 406 4.50 -7.51 10.33
N LEU A 407 3.23 -7.75 9.97
CA LEU A 407 2.39 -6.79 9.25
C LEU A 407 1.83 -5.66 10.12
N ASN A 408 2.02 -5.75 11.44
CA ASN A 408 1.50 -4.81 12.43
C ASN A 408 -0.04 -4.63 12.36
N THR A 409 -0.76 -5.69 11.97
CA THR A 409 -2.24 -5.69 11.89
C THR A 409 -2.81 -6.08 13.25
N ARG A 410 -2.88 -5.11 14.17
CA ARG A 410 -3.16 -5.34 15.60
C ARG A 410 -4.56 -5.91 15.87
N LYS A 411 -5.58 -5.42 15.15
CA LYS A 411 -6.96 -5.90 15.31
C LYS A 411 -7.07 -7.37 15.00
N GLU A 412 -6.62 -7.78 13.82
CA GLU A 412 -6.62 -9.17 13.37
C GLU A 412 -5.74 -10.04 14.28
N LEU A 413 -4.59 -9.53 14.69
CA LEU A 413 -3.70 -10.24 15.62
C LEU A 413 -4.40 -10.49 16.97
N ALA A 414 -5.09 -9.48 17.53
CA ALA A 414 -5.82 -9.62 18.78
C ALA A 414 -6.94 -10.67 18.67
N GLU A 415 -7.78 -10.58 17.63
CA GLU A 415 -8.89 -11.51 17.41
C GLU A 415 -8.40 -12.95 17.21
N LYS A 416 -7.40 -13.15 16.37
CA LYS A 416 -6.89 -14.50 16.04
C LYS A 416 -6.04 -15.11 17.15
N SER A 417 -5.31 -14.29 17.92
CA SER A 417 -4.63 -14.76 19.14
C SER A 417 -5.61 -15.22 20.22
N ALA A 418 -6.73 -14.47 20.40
CA ALA A 418 -7.79 -14.88 21.32
C ALA A 418 -8.45 -16.20 20.88
N LEU A 419 -8.74 -16.37 19.58
CA LEU A 419 -9.27 -17.59 19.04
C LEU A 419 -8.35 -18.79 19.30
N TYR A 420 -7.06 -18.64 18.99
CA TYR A 420 -6.09 -19.71 19.22
C TYR A 420 -5.94 -20.04 20.71
N ALA A 421 -5.96 -19.03 21.58
CA ALA A 421 -5.95 -19.24 23.04
C ALA A 421 -7.16 -20.09 23.51
N GLN A 422 -8.37 -19.80 23.00
CA GLN A 422 -9.57 -20.59 23.29
C GLN A 422 -9.42 -22.06 22.84
N LEU A 423 -8.87 -22.30 21.66
CA LEU A 423 -8.63 -23.66 21.16
C LEU A 423 -7.61 -24.41 22.03
N LEU A 424 -6.56 -23.77 22.50
CA LEU A 424 -5.58 -24.36 23.43
C LEU A 424 -6.20 -24.65 24.78
N GLU A 425 -7.09 -23.81 25.28
CA GLU A 425 -7.80 -24.03 26.54
C GLU A 425 -8.74 -25.25 26.45
N VAL A 426 -9.52 -25.35 25.36
CA VAL A 426 -10.36 -26.52 25.09
C VAL A 426 -9.54 -27.82 24.98
N ARG A 427 -8.33 -27.73 24.45
CA ARG A 427 -7.38 -28.85 24.38
C ARG A 427 -6.77 -29.22 25.75
N GLY A 428 -6.95 -28.41 26.78
CA GLY A 428 -6.41 -28.64 28.12
C GLY A 428 -5.01 -28.08 28.34
N LEU A 429 -4.62 -27.06 27.60
CA LEU A 429 -3.31 -26.37 27.67
C LEU A 429 -3.44 -24.92 28.18
N PRO A 430 -3.99 -24.68 29.38
CA PRO A 430 -4.29 -23.30 29.85
C PRO A 430 -3.05 -22.43 30.03
N LYS A 431 -1.88 -23.02 30.32
CA LYS A 431 -0.63 -22.26 30.42
C LYS A 431 -0.16 -21.70 29.09
N GLU A 432 -0.35 -22.44 28.01
CA GLU A 432 -0.03 -22.02 26.67
C GLU A 432 -1.07 -21.00 26.16
N ALA A 433 -2.35 -21.26 26.45
CA ALA A 433 -3.44 -20.33 26.14
C ALA A 433 -3.21 -18.94 26.75
N LEU A 434 -2.72 -18.86 27.99
CA LEU A 434 -2.46 -17.59 28.66
C LEU A 434 -1.49 -16.68 27.88
N LYS A 435 -0.51 -17.26 27.21
CA LYS A 435 0.44 -16.49 26.36
C LYS A 435 -0.30 -15.77 25.24
N PHE A 436 -1.21 -16.45 24.56
CA PHE A 436 -1.95 -15.87 23.43
C PHE A 436 -3.08 -14.95 23.88
N TYR A 437 -3.70 -15.18 25.02
CA TYR A 437 -4.59 -14.19 25.64
C TYR A 437 -3.87 -12.90 25.98
N LYS A 438 -2.64 -13.00 26.50
CA LYS A 438 -1.81 -11.83 26.78
C LYS A 438 -1.46 -11.08 25.50
N GLN A 439 -1.08 -11.78 24.44
CA GLN A 439 -0.81 -11.19 23.14
C GLN A 439 -2.06 -10.48 22.55
N ALA A 440 -3.23 -11.13 22.66
CA ALA A 440 -4.49 -10.54 22.24
C ALA A 440 -4.80 -9.25 23.01
N TYR A 441 -4.64 -9.28 24.33
CA TYR A 441 -4.86 -8.12 25.19
C TYR A 441 -3.88 -6.97 24.89
N GLU A 442 -2.57 -7.26 24.79
CA GLU A 442 -1.55 -6.26 24.45
C GLU A 442 -1.80 -5.62 23.08
N SER A 443 -2.21 -6.42 22.09
CA SER A 443 -2.57 -5.90 20.76
C SER A 443 -3.86 -5.07 20.76
N SER A 444 -4.74 -5.24 21.74
CA SER A 444 -5.98 -4.47 21.87
C SER A 444 -5.82 -3.17 22.66
N LEU A 445 -4.88 -3.10 23.64
CA LEU A 445 -4.67 -1.95 24.51
C LEU A 445 -4.04 -0.73 23.84
N GLU A 446 -3.24 -0.92 22.83
CA GLU A 446 -2.60 0.19 22.13
C GLU A 446 -3.56 0.93 21.16
N HIS A 447 -4.87 0.71 21.33
CA HIS A 447 -5.97 1.43 20.70
C HIS A 447 -6.69 2.43 21.64
N GLU A 448 -6.29 2.49 22.92
CA GLU A 448 -6.69 3.55 23.84
C GLU A 448 -5.60 4.63 23.93
#